data_ed13adec0fce814d66d69213f0a81602
#
_entry.id   ed13adec0fce814d66d69213f0a81602
#
_cell.length_a   1.000
_cell.length_b   1.000
_cell.length_c   1.000
_cell.angle_alpha   90.00
_cell.angle_beta   90.00
_cell.angle_gamma   90.00
#
_symmetry.space_group_name_H-M   'P 1'
#
loop_
_entity.id
_entity.type
_entity.pdbx_description
1 polymer ?
#
loop_
_entity_poly.entity_id
_entity_poly.type
_entity_poly.pdbx_seq_one_letter_code
_entity_poly.pdbx_strand_id
1 'polypeptide(L)'
;MPEQQIAGRYELLEPISSGGMGHVWRGYDAVLDRPVAVKLIRRESVTSPALAVEFEKRFQREARVTARIQHPGVPQVFDAVLDQSFHHLYLVMELVDGVTLTKYLRPTPGEVAPSLPIGWAAAVAAQVATVLSWAHDVPVVHRDLKPSNIIVARDGTVKVLDFGIAAMLRTDVTKLTATGSLLGTYQYMSPEQIRKGQITPRADLYALGCVLHELLSGQLLFPGEGEYALMTQHVTQAPTPLRELRSEVPAGLEDLVLHLLRKDPGERPADSQEVYERLRPFLPAPGERPEPRGGVPRQMPDPTRLFRQPYAPRSRAAAPAPQPAPGAPAPAHPVPGLLSEELREEIREVHTHYDALMDEERFAQAAEVAGEMADRAARALGADHRAVLALRTRRAVSLLLGGDFRAALPEFETLAGAYARTVGPTGRQALDCRAQAARCRAELGQATEALADLRAVLDLIRTTESDVSEGAVVLRRDIAMLLLAQGKTAEALALLEPLHADLLVVQGPDDELTAEIADILAVIRFGPDLPQG
;
A
#
# COMPACT_ATOMS: atom_id res chain seq x y z
N MET A 1 -13.80 -0.45 -9.43
CA MET A 1 -14.47 -1.47 -8.62
C MET A 1 -15.73 -0.83 -8.11
N PRO A 2 -16.92 -1.47 -8.23
CA PRO A 2 -18.13 -0.94 -7.62
C PRO A 2 -17.91 -0.68 -6.15
N GLU A 3 -18.69 0.19 -5.53
CA GLU A 3 -18.76 0.35 -4.08
C GLU A 3 -19.08 -1.02 -3.47
N GLN A 4 -18.04 -1.78 -3.17
CA GLN A 4 -18.19 -3.13 -2.64
C GLN A 4 -18.57 -2.94 -1.18
N GLN A 5 -19.86 -3.01 -0.91
CA GLN A 5 -20.39 -3.02 0.45
C GLN A 5 -20.11 -4.40 1.05
N ILE A 6 -19.18 -4.45 1.98
CA ILE A 6 -18.83 -5.69 2.66
C ILE A 6 -19.80 -5.92 3.79
N ALA A 7 -20.39 -7.12 3.84
CA ALA A 7 -21.35 -7.54 4.86
C ALA A 7 -22.57 -6.60 4.98
N GLY A 8 -22.96 -5.88 3.93
CA GLY A 8 -24.06 -4.93 3.96
C GLY A 8 -23.85 -3.73 4.90
N ARG A 9 -22.61 -3.47 5.32
CA ARG A 9 -22.30 -2.46 6.33
C ARG A 9 -21.11 -1.56 5.99
N TYR A 10 -20.04 -2.11 5.40
CA TYR A 10 -18.80 -1.38 5.19
C TYR A 10 -18.63 -1.02 3.72
N GLU A 11 -18.51 0.25 3.42
CA GLU A 11 -18.26 0.77 2.08
C GLU A 11 -16.75 0.94 1.87
N LEU A 12 -16.21 0.43 0.74
CA LEU A 12 -14.83 0.66 0.35
C LEU A 12 -14.75 1.94 -0.47
N LEU A 13 -13.99 2.93 -0.01
CA LEU A 13 -13.90 4.25 -0.64
C LEU A 13 -12.68 4.39 -1.56
N GLU A 14 -11.47 4.26 -1.01
CA GLU A 14 -10.23 4.44 -1.75
C GLU A 14 -9.12 3.54 -1.21
N PRO A 15 -8.21 3.02 -2.04
CA PRO A 15 -7.07 2.26 -1.57
C PRO A 15 -6.10 3.18 -0.82
N ILE A 16 -5.67 2.77 0.38
CA ILE A 16 -4.64 3.45 1.17
C ILE A 16 -3.26 2.89 0.83
N SER A 17 -3.16 1.55 0.75
CA SER A 17 -1.92 0.86 0.43
C SER A 17 -2.18 -0.48 -0.24
N SER A 18 -1.23 -0.89 -1.08
CA SER A 18 -1.18 -2.22 -1.67
C SER A 18 0.17 -2.85 -1.34
N GLY A 19 0.19 -4.13 -0.99
CA GLY A 19 1.41 -4.87 -0.69
C GLY A 19 1.21 -6.37 -0.84
N GLY A 20 2.28 -7.14 -0.69
CA GLY A 20 2.27 -8.60 -0.85
C GLY A 20 1.30 -9.37 0.06
N MET A 21 0.72 -8.73 1.08
CA MET A 21 -0.24 -9.34 2.02
C MET A 21 -1.69 -8.92 1.76
N GLY A 22 -1.96 -8.09 0.73
CA GLY A 22 -3.30 -7.61 0.42
C GLY A 22 -3.38 -6.09 0.24
N HIS A 23 -4.61 -5.61 0.13
CA HIS A 23 -4.90 -4.19 -0.03
C HIS A 23 -5.53 -3.64 1.25
N VAL A 24 -5.14 -2.42 1.64
CA VAL A 24 -5.81 -1.67 2.69
C VAL A 24 -6.59 -0.53 2.06
N TRP A 25 -7.89 -0.48 2.36
CA TRP A 25 -8.81 0.52 1.85
C TRP A 25 -9.23 1.47 2.96
N ARG A 26 -9.40 2.74 2.62
CA ARG A 26 -10.25 3.62 3.40
C ARG A 26 -11.69 3.18 3.16
N GLY A 27 -12.44 2.94 4.22
CA GLY A 27 -13.84 2.56 4.16
C GLY A 27 -14.68 3.41 5.09
N TYR A 28 -15.97 3.13 5.08
CA TYR A 28 -16.95 3.79 5.92
C TYR A 28 -17.91 2.77 6.54
N ASP A 29 -18.11 2.85 7.85
CA ASP A 29 -19.10 2.05 8.58
C ASP A 29 -20.43 2.80 8.53
N ALA A 30 -21.32 2.40 7.62
CA ALA A 30 -22.61 3.05 7.41
C ALA A 30 -23.56 2.92 8.63
N VAL A 31 -23.35 1.93 9.49
CA VAL A 31 -24.18 1.71 10.69
C VAL A 31 -23.75 2.61 11.84
N LEU A 32 -22.44 2.79 12.03
CA LEU A 32 -21.89 3.60 13.13
C LEU A 32 -21.43 5.00 12.70
N ASP A 33 -21.68 5.37 11.45
CA ASP A 33 -21.39 6.71 10.88
C ASP A 33 -19.93 7.15 11.13
N ARG A 34 -18.97 6.28 10.73
CA ARG A 34 -17.54 6.54 10.99
C ARG A 34 -16.62 6.00 9.90
N PRO A 35 -15.47 6.70 9.65
CA PRO A 35 -14.45 6.16 8.78
C PRO A 35 -13.75 4.95 9.42
N VAL A 36 -13.38 3.98 8.58
CA VAL A 36 -12.68 2.75 8.97
C VAL A 36 -11.54 2.45 7.99
N ALA A 37 -10.58 1.65 8.42
CA ALA A 37 -9.63 1.00 7.53
C ALA A 37 -10.09 -0.45 7.30
N VAL A 38 -10.11 -0.88 6.05
CA VAL A 38 -10.52 -2.24 5.67
C VAL A 38 -9.35 -2.93 4.98
N LYS A 39 -8.81 -3.95 5.62
CA LYS A 39 -7.72 -4.76 5.08
C LYS A 39 -8.29 -5.99 4.41
N LEU A 40 -8.12 -6.06 3.09
CA LEU A 40 -8.46 -7.23 2.28
C LEU A 40 -7.29 -8.21 2.32
N ILE A 41 -7.54 -9.46 2.71
CA ILE A 41 -6.55 -10.53 2.71
C ILE A 41 -6.89 -11.48 1.57
N ARG A 42 -5.96 -11.59 0.60
CA ARG A 42 -6.14 -12.41 -0.59
C ARG A 42 -5.94 -13.90 -0.26
N ARG A 43 -6.80 -14.75 -0.85
CA ARG A 43 -6.72 -16.22 -0.74
C ARG A 43 -5.87 -16.87 -1.85
N GLU A 44 -5.25 -16.11 -2.71
CA GLU A 44 -4.59 -16.56 -3.95
C GLU A 44 -3.51 -17.66 -3.76
N SER A 45 -3.12 -17.96 -2.53
CA SER A 45 -2.15 -19.02 -2.21
C SER A 45 -2.79 -20.35 -1.77
N VAL A 46 -4.14 -20.49 -1.80
CA VAL A 46 -4.82 -21.63 -1.20
C VAL A 46 -5.46 -22.49 -2.29
N THR A 47 -4.69 -23.45 -2.79
CA THR A 47 -5.07 -24.33 -3.90
C THR A 47 -6.04 -25.48 -3.53
N SER A 48 -6.36 -25.67 -2.25
CA SER A 48 -7.30 -26.72 -1.84
C SER A 48 -8.38 -26.24 -0.86
N PRO A 49 -9.62 -26.77 -0.92
CA PRO A 49 -10.69 -26.42 0.02
C PRO A 49 -10.35 -26.65 1.49
N ALA A 50 -9.57 -27.69 1.80
CA ALA A 50 -9.14 -28.00 3.17
C ALA A 50 -8.18 -26.95 3.72
N LEU A 51 -7.22 -26.50 2.92
CA LEU A 51 -6.30 -25.41 3.28
C LEU A 51 -7.05 -24.07 3.44
N ALA A 52 -8.10 -23.85 2.65
CA ALA A 52 -8.94 -22.66 2.77
C ALA A 52 -9.63 -22.57 4.14
N VAL A 53 -10.20 -23.65 4.61
CA VAL A 53 -10.86 -23.74 5.94
C VAL A 53 -9.84 -23.55 7.07
N GLU A 54 -8.65 -24.12 6.93
CA GLU A 54 -7.58 -23.94 7.93
C GLU A 54 -7.09 -22.49 7.98
N PHE A 55 -6.91 -21.86 6.81
CA PHE A 55 -6.53 -20.44 6.70
C PHE A 55 -7.57 -19.52 7.34
N GLU A 56 -8.85 -19.77 7.10
CA GLU A 56 -9.96 -19.03 7.69
C GLU A 56 -9.96 -19.14 9.23
N LYS A 57 -9.79 -20.35 9.77
CA LYS A 57 -9.69 -20.56 11.22
C LYS A 57 -8.51 -19.84 11.84
N ARG A 58 -7.35 -19.84 11.16
CA ARG A 58 -6.16 -19.09 11.60
C ARG A 58 -6.42 -17.60 11.57
N PHE A 59 -7.03 -17.07 10.50
CA PHE A 59 -7.39 -15.66 10.38
C PHE A 59 -8.29 -15.19 11.53
N GLN A 60 -9.37 -15.92 11.79
CA GLN A 60 -10.28 -15.62 12.89
C GLN A 60 -9.57 -15.65 14.25
N ARG A 61 -8.66 -16.60 14.44
CA ARG A 61 -7.86 -16.70 15.66
C ARG A 61 -6.96 -15.49 15.83
N GLU A 62 -6.20 -15.10 14.80
CA GLU A 62 -5.29 -13.96 14.85
C GLU A 62 -6.03 -12.63 14.99
N ALA A 63 -7.15 -12.45 14.28
CA ALA A 63 -8.01 -11.29 14.45
C ALA A 63 -8.54 -11.16 15.90
N ARG A 64 -8.98 -12.28 16.51
CA ARG A 64 -9.43 -12.30 17.91
C ARG A 64 -8.29 -11.99 18.89
N VAL A 65 -7.09 -12.48 18.62
CA VAL A 65 -5.92 -12.24 19.46
C VAL A 65 -5.49 -10.79 19.36
N THR A 66 -5.43 -10.23 18.15
CA THR A 66 -5.14 -8.79 17.93
C THR A 66 -6.19 -7.89 18.62
N ALA A 67 -7.47 -8.26 18.54
CA ALA A 67 -8.54 -7.52 19.20
C ALA A 67 -8.46 -7.50 20.73
N ARG A 68 -7.70 -8.42 21.34
CA ARG A 68 -7.45 -8.44 22.80
C ARG A 68 -6.37 -7.45 23.25
N ILE A 69 -5.55 -6.94 22.32
CA ILE A 69 -4.53 -5.95 22.64
C ILE A 69 -5.22 -4.59 22.80
N GLN A 70 -5.60 -4.27 24.02
CA GLN A 70 -6.27 -3.01 24.35
C GLN A 70 -5.25 -1.94 24.76
N HIS A 71 -4.59 -1.35 23.75
CA HIS A 71 -3.60 -0.29 23.94
C HIS A 71 -3.82 0.87 22.96
N PRO A 72 -3.70 2.15 23.38
CA PRO A 72 -3.88 3.30 22.46
C PRO A 72 -2.96 3.28 21.24
N GLY A 73 -1.80 2.65 21.34
CA GLY A 73 -0.83 2.47 20.27
C GLY A 73 -1.14 1.28 19.32
N VAL A 74 -2.29 0.62 19.44
CA VAL A 74 -2.75 -0.43 18.52
C VAL A 74 -4.09 0.02 17.93
N PRO A 75 -4.27 -0.01 16.59
CA PRO A 75 -5.58 0.26 15.99
C PRO A 75 -6.62 -0.74 16.49
N GLN A 76 -7.78 -0.25 16.91
CA GLN A 76 -8.88 -1.11 17.34
C GLN A 76 -9.40 -1.93 16.18
N VAL A 77 -9.53 -3.23 16.37
CA VAL A 77 -10.25 -4.12 15.44
C VAL A 77 -11.73 -4.01 15.74
N PHE A 78 -12.51 -3.64 14.73
CA PHE A 78 -13.95 -3.47 14.85
C PHE A 78 -14.72 -4.69 14.39
N ASP A 79 -14.21 -5.37 13.33
CA ASP A 79 -14.87 -6.52 12.75
C ASP A 79 -13.88 -7.39 11.95
N ALA A 80 -14.21 -8.67 11.81
CA ALA A 80 -13.50 -9.63 10.99
C ALA A 80 -14.52 -10.38 10.13
N VAL A 81 -14.70 -9.92 8.89
CA VAL A 81 -15.76 -10.37 8.00
C VAL A 81 -15.25 -11.43 7.05
N LEU A 82 -16.00 -12.53 6.97
CA LEU A 82 -15.85 -13.59 5.98
C LEU A 82 -16.89 -13.35 4.90
N ASP A 83 -16.48 -12.88 3.74
CA ASP A 83 -17.36 -12.77 2.60
C ASP A 83 -17.39 -14.11 1.85
N GLN A 84 -18.51 -14.85 2.02
CA GLN A 84 -18.68 -16.16 1.37
C GLN A 84 -18.88 -16.02 -0.16
N SER A 85 -19.36 -14.88 -0.63
CA SER A 85 -19.66 -14.62 -2.05
C SER A 85 -18.40 -14.43 -2.88
N PHE A 86 -17.36 -13.83 -2.29
CA PHE A 86 -16.15 -13.42 -3.02
C PHE A 86 -14.88 -14.15 -2.56
N HIS A 87 -14.98 -15.12 -1.66
CA HIS A 87 -13.83 -15.84 -1.10
C HIS A 87 -12.74 -14.95 -0.46
N HIS A 88 -13.11 -13.76 0.00
CA HIS A 88 -12.21 -12.79 0.61
C HIS A 88 -12.41 -12.69 2.12
N LEU A 89 -11.32 -12.39 2.83
CA LEU A 89 -11.31 -12.11 4.26
C LEU A 89 -11.02 -10.63 4.47
N TYR A 90 -11.87 -9.96 5.23
CA TYR A 90 -11.73 -8.54 5.53
C TYR A 90 -11.53 -8.33 7.03
N LEU A 91 -10.54 -7.53 7.38
CA LEU A 91 -10.36 -7.02 8.74
C LEU A 91 -10.72 -5.54 8.75
N VAL A 92 -11.75 -5.18 9.51
CA VAL A 92 -12.21 -3.80 9.66
C VAL A 92 -11.63 -3.24 10.96
N MET A 93 -10.95 -2.12 10.86
CA MET A 93 -10.22 -1.54 11.99
C MET A 93 -10.28 -0.01 12.00
N GLU A 94 -9.75 0.57 13.05
CA GLU A 94 -9.57 2.01 13.20
C GLU A 94 -8.77 2.59 12.04
N LEU A 95 -9.32 3.62 11.38
CA LEU A 95 -8.59 4.42 10.40
C LEU A 95 -7.70 5.42 11.14
N VAL A 96 -6.40 5.20 11.11
CA VAL A 96 -5.43 6.07 11.78
C VAL A 96 -5.13 7.28 10.91
N ASP A 97 -5.49 8.48 11.39
CA ASP A 97 -5.08 9.74 10.75
C ASP A 97 -3.68 10.15 11.23
N GLY A 98 -2.68 9.87 10.41
CA GLY A 98 -1.28 10.05 10.77
C GLY A 98 -0.32 9.86 9.60
N VAL A 99 0.95 9.76 9.91
CA VAL A 99 2.04 9.62 8.94
C VAL A 99 2.89 8.40 9.31
N THR A 100 3.16 7.51 8.35
CA THR A 100 4.03 6.35 8.56
C THR A 100 5.47 6.78 8.79
N LEU A 101 6.23 6.01 9.57
CA LEU A 101 7.66 6.29 9.76
C LEU A 101 8.46 6.23 8.46
N THR A 102 8.01 5.47 7.47
CA THR A 102 8.62 5.47 6.14
C THR A 102 8.66 6.88 5.53
N LYS A 103 7.58 7.68 5.71
CA LYS A 103 7.55 9.06 5.22
C LYS A 103 8.45 10.02 6.02
N TYR A 104 8.77 9.71 7.27
CA TYR A 104 9.77 10.46 8.03
C TYR A 104 11.19 10.17 7.54
N LEU A 105 11.45 8.91 7.22
CA LEU A 105 12.77 8.46 6.76
C LEU A 105 13.02 8.77 5.28
N ARG A 106 11.95 8.78 4.47
CA ARG A 106 12.02 9.02 3.01
C ARG A 106 10.94 10.01 2.60
N PRO A 107 11.11 11.31 2.94
CA PRO A 107 10.10 12.33 2.64
C PRO A 107 9.94 12.59 1.14
N THR A 108 11.03 12.48 0.37
CA THR A 108 11.05 12.69 -1.08
C THR A 108 11.89 11.58 -1.74
N PRO A 109 11.43 10.99 -2.87
CA PRO A 109 12.25 10.04 -3.62
C PRO A 109 13.56 10.66 -4.08
N GLY A 110 14.69 10.03 -3.73
CA GLY A 110 16.05 10.46 -4.13
C GLY A 110 16.75 11.44 -3.18
N GLU A 111 16.10 11.93 -2.13
CA GLU A 111 16.75 12.70 -1.08
C GLU A 111 17.31 11.79 0.02
N VAL A 112 18.45 12.20 0.60
CA VAL A 112 19.01 11.53 1.78
C VAL A 112 18.04 11.71 2.94
N ALA A 113 17.68 10.60 3.59
CA ALA A 113 16.79 10.64 4.74
C ALA A 113 17.35 11.53 5.86
N PRO A 114 16.61 12.51 6.37
CA PRO A 114 17.05 13.26 7.52
C PRO A 114 17.05 12.35 8.75
N SER A 115 18.12 12.35 9.53
CA SER A 115 18.08 11.75 10.87
C SER A 115 17.09 12.52 11.75
N LEU A 116 16.25 11.80 12.49
CA LEU A 116 15.29 12.46 13.38
C LEU A 116 16.00 13.12 14.57
N PRO A 117 15.41 14.16 15.19
CA PRO A 117 15.83 14.64 16.50
C PRO A 117 15.91 13.47 17.50
N ILE A 118 16.91 13.46 18.36
CA ILE A 118 17.17 12.32 19.27
C ILE A 118 15.96 12.04 20.17
N GLY A 119 15.34 13.09 20.73
CA GLY A 119 14.13 12.95 21.53
C GLY A 119 12.93 12.40 20.74
N TRP A 120 12.84 12.68 19.44
CA TRP A 120 11.79 12.11 18.58
C TRP A 120 12.00 10.61 18.36
N ALA A 121 13.22 10.19 18.02
CA ALA A 121 13.54 8.78 17.85
C ALA A 121 13.32 7.98 19.15
N ALA A 122 13.77 8.54 20.29
CA ALA A 122 13.54 7.95 21.60
C ALA A 122 12.03 7.86 21.94
N ALA A 123 11.25 8.91 21.65
CA ALA A 123 9.81 8.94 21.90
C ALA A 123 9.03 7.93 21.06
N VAL A 124 9.41 7.75 19.79
CA VAL A 124 8.83 6.70 18.92
C VAL A 124 9.16 5.33 19.49
N ALA A 125 10.44 5.06 19.79
CA ALA A 125 10.87 3.75 20.30
C ALA A 125 10.24 3.43 21.67
N ALA A 126 10.09 4.40 22.56
CA ALA A 126 9.45 4.22 23.86
C ALA A 126 7.96 3.88 23.73
N GLN A 127 7.23 4.57 22.83
CA GLN A 127 5.83 4.25 22.58
C GLN A 127 5.67 2.87 21.92
N VAL A 128 6.55 2.49 20.99
CA VAL A 128 6.56 1.13 20.43
C VAL A 128 6.86 0.10 21.50
N ALA A 129 7.83 0.35 22.38
CA ALA A 129 8.15 -0.56 23.50
C ALA A 129 6.95 -0.80 24.42
N THR A 130 6.14 0.25 24.73
CA THR A 130 4.91 0.07 25.52
C THR A 130 3.88 -0.79 24.78
N VAL A 131 3.71 -0.60 23.47
CA VAL A 131 2.81 -1.44 22.65
C VAL A 131 3.27 -2.89 22.66
N LEU A 132 4.57 -3.14 22.45
CA LEU A 132 5.14 -4.49 22.45
C LEU A 132 4.98 -5.16 23.82
N SER A 133 5.14 -4.43 24.94
CA SER A 133 4.91 -4.98 26.27
C SER A 133 3.50 -5.56 26.41
N TRP A 134 2.49 -4.79 26.01
CA TRP A 134 1.09 -5.26 26.04
C TRP A 134 0.82 -6.44 25.11
N ALA A 135 1.43 -6.45 23.93
CA ALA A 135 1.29 -7.55 22.98
C ALA A 135 1.94 -8.84 23.50
N HIS A 136 3.10 -8.73 24.13
CA HIS A 136 3.84 -9.86 24.67
C HIS A 136 3.17 -10.46 25.92
N ASP A 137 2.43 -9.67 26.71
CA ASP A 137 1.62 -10.15 27.83
C ASP A 137 0.45 -11.06 27.37
N VAL A 138 -0.09 -10.83 26.18
CA VAL A 138 -1.12 -11.69 25.55
C VAL A 138 -0.53 -12.68 24.54
N PRO A 139 0.65 -13.21 24.76
CA PRO A 139 1.66 -13.91 23.98
C PRO A 139 1.57 -13.72 22.45
N VAL A 140 1.51 -12.47 22.02
CA VAL A 140 1.54 -12.08 20.60
C VAL A 140 2.90 -11.50 20.24
N VAL A 141 3.56 -12.08 19.25
CA VAL A 141 4.79 -11.54 18.66
C VAL A 141 4.44 -10.90 17.32
N HIS A 142 4.88 -9.66 17.11
CA HIS A 142 4.55 -8.90 15.90
C HIS A 142 5.16 -9.49 14.62
N ARG A 143 6.44 -9.87 14.66
CA ARG A 143 7.22 -10.56 13.60
C ARG A 143 7.48 -9.78 12.31
N ASP A 144 6.89 -8.61 12.12
CA ASP A 144 7.07 -7.76 10.92
C ASP A 144 7.11 -6.27 11.30
N LEU A 145 7.80 -5.95 12.40
CA LEU A 145 7.96 -4.57 12.85
C LEU A 145 8.93 -3.83 11.91
N LYS A 146 8.44 -2.77 11.28
CA LYS A 146 9.18 -1.96 10.31
C LYS A 146 8.55 -0.57 10.16
N PRO A 147 9.23 0.44 9.58
CA PRO A 147 8.72 1.81 9.46
C PRO A 147 7.37 1.95 8.77
N SER A 148 7.04 1.09 7.81
CA SER A 148 5.74 1.12 7.14
C SER A 148 4.59 0.64 8.02
N ASN A 149 4.87 -0.13 9.07
CA ASN A 149 3.90 -0.65 10.03
C ASN A 149 3.80 0.21 11.31
N ILE A 150 4.43 1.39 11.31
CA ILE A 150 4.39 2.33 12.44
C ILE A 150 3.89 3.68 11.93
N ILE A 151 2.81 4.18 12.53
CA ILE A 151 2.22 5.50 12.22
C ILE A 151 2.36 6.41 13.42
N VAL A 152 2.76 7.65 13.19
CA VAL A 152 2.62 8.73 14.17
C VAL A 152 1.33 9.47 13.86
N ALA A 153 0.35 9.35 14.73
CA ALA A 153 -0.94 10.03 14.63
C ALA A 153 -0.80 11.53 14.89
N ARG A 154 -1.78 12.33 14.45
CA ARG A 154 -1.72 13.80 14.56
C ARG A 154 -1.56 14.32 16.00
N ASP A 155 -2.00 13.57 16.98
CA ASP A 155 -1.85 13.90 18.39
C ASP A 155 -0.49 13.50 18.99
N GLY A 156 0.38 12.88 18.20
CA GLY A 156 1.69 12.40 18.62
C GLY A 156 1.69 10.95 19.12
N THR A 157 0.54 10.28 19.14
CA THR A 157 0.44 8.85 19.48
C THR A 157 1.10 8.01 18.39
N VAL A 158 2.00 7.12 18.79
CA VAL A 158 2.56 6.12 17.88
C VAL A 158 1.66 4.89 17.86
N LYS A 159 1.24 4.48 16.66
CA LYS A 159 0.42 3.28 16.46
C LYS A 159 1.19 2.25 15.65
N VAL A 160 1.20 1.02 16.15
CA VAL A 160 1.81 -0.15 15.50
C VAL A 160 0.71 -0.94 14.81
N LEU A 161 0.88 -1.16 13.50
CA LEU A 161 -0.09 -1.83 12.64
C LEU A 161 0.26 -3.32 12.48
N ASP A 162 -0.71 -4.11 12.06
CA ASP A 162 -0.53 -5.47 11.52
C ASP A 162 0.06 -6.53 12.47
N PHE A 163 -0.37 -6.52 13.74
CA PHE A 163 -0.02 -7.58 14.70
C PHE A 163 -0.46 -8.97 14.23
N GLY A 164 0.47 -9.93 14.23
CA GLY A 164 0.19 -11.37 14.08
C GLY A 164 -0.25 -11.84 12.69
N ILE A 165 -0.82 -10.99 11.83
CA ILE A 165 -1.37 -11.38 10.52
C ILE A 165 -0.26 -11.86 9.57
N ALA A 166 0.94 -11.28 9.67
CA ALA A 166 2.11 -11.68 8.89
C ALA A 166 2.59 -13.11 9.21
N ALA A 167 2.40 -13.56 10.44
CA ALA A 167 2.81 -14.91 10.86
C ALA A 167 1.95 -15.99 10.22
N MET A 168 0.68 -15.69 9.99
CA MET A 168 -0.29 -16.61 9.41
C MET A 168 0.01 -16.89 7.92
N LEU A 169 0.48 -15.86 7.21
CA LEU A 169 0.80 -15.94 5.79
C LEU A 169 2.18 -16.57 5.51
N ARG A 170 3.06 -16.65 6.51
CA ARG A 170 4.45 -17.14 6.37
C ARG A 170 4.68 -18.62 6.64
N THR A 171 3.68 -19.39 7.02
CA THR A 171 3.84 -20.85 7.26
C THR A 171 4.17 -21.64 5.99
N ASP A 172 4.01 -21.05 4.81
CA ASP A 172 4.41 -21.59 3.52
C ASP A 172 5.55 -20.77 2.85
N VAL A 173 6.60 -20.44 3.60
CA VAL A 173 7.76 -19.62 3.11
C VAL A 173 8.48 -20.25 1.90
N THR A 174 8.27 -21.49 1.58
CA THR A 174 8.79 -22.12 0.36
C THR A 174 8.09 -21.68 -0.94
N LYS A 175 6.91 -21.04 -0.86
CA LYS A 175 6.17 -20.56 -2.04
C LYS A 175 6.14 -19.03 -2.18
N LEU A 176 6.55 -18.28 -1.16
CA LEU A 176 6.45 -16.81 -1.15
C LEU A 176 7.70 -16.09 -1.72
N THR A 177 8.72 -16.80 -2.12
CA THR A 177 9.93 -16.25 -2.77
C THR A 177 9.70 -15.79 -4.21
N ALA A 178 8.52 -16.03 -4.77
CA ALA A 178 8.21 -15.73 -6.17
C ALA A 178 7.73 -14.28 -6.46
N THR A 179 7.42 -13.48 -5.46
CA THR A 179 7.01 -12.10 -5.69
C THR A 179 8.03 -11.13 -5.13
N GLY A 180 8.74 -10.41 -5.98
CA GLY A 180 9.81 -9.43 -5.65
C GLY A 180 9.46 -8.31 -4.66
N SER A 181 8.36 -8.44 -3.91
CA SER A 181 7.89 -7.55 -2.84
C SER A 181 8.54 -7.82 -1.46
N LEU A 182 9.45 -8.80 -1.36
CA LEU A 182 10.05 -9.23 -0.07
C LEU A 182 11.30 -8.42 0.34
N LEU A 183 11.94 -7.70 -0.58
CA LEU A 183 13.17 -6.96 -0.30
C LEU A 183 13.04 -6.02 0.92
N GLY A 184 11.91 -5.32 1.06
CA GLY A 184 11.66 -4.43 2.19
C GLY A 184 11.40 -5.12 3.55
N THR A 185 11.15 -6.44 3.56
CA THR A 185 10.85 -7.18 4.79
C THR A 185 12.11 -7.71 5.46
N TYR A 186 13.14 -8.09 4.70
CA TYR A 186 14.40 -8.61 5.26
C TYR A 186 15.23 -7.56 6.00
N GLN A 187 15.03 -6.27 5.72
CA GLN A 187 15.76 -5.14 6.31
C GLN A 187 15.63 -5.03 7.85
N TYR A 188 14.59 -5.61 8.43
CA TYR A 188 14.27 -5.54 9.87
C TYR A 188 14.12 -6.94 10.49
N MET A 189 14.41 -7.98 9.73
CA MET A 189 14.18 -9.36 10.15
C MET A 189 15.27 -9.80 11.13
N SER A 190 14.87 -10.44 12.22
CA SER A 190 15.83 -10.92 13.22
C SER A 190 16.61 -12.17 12.73
N PRO A 191 17.84 -12.39 13.24
CA PRO A 191 18.65 -13.56 12.87
C PRO A 191 17.94 -14.90 13.04
N GLU A 192 17.17 -15.07 14.12
CA GLU A 192 16.41 -16.29 14.38
C GLU A 192 15.23 -16.48 13.41
N GLN A 193 14.61 -15.40 12.93
CA GLN A 193 13.59 -15.49 11.89
C GLN A 193 14.20 -15.97 10.56
N ILE A 194 15.37 -15.46 10.20
CA ILE A 194 16.11 -15.86 9.00
C ILE A 194 16.52 -17.32 9.08
N ARG A 195 17.05 -17.75 10.23
CA ARG A 195 17.49 -19.13 10.47
C ARG A 195 16.34 -20.12 10.68
N LYS A 196 15.07 -19.67 10.62
CA LYS A 196 13.88 -20.48 10.91
C LYS A 196 13.94 -21.12 12.32
N GLY A 197 14.53 -20.42 13.27
CA GLY A 197 14.58 -20.80 14.67
C GLY A 197 13.29 -20.52 15.44
N GLN A 198 13.33 -20.74 16.74
CA GLN A 198 12.20 -20.41 17.62
C GLN A 198 12.03 -18.89 17.73
N ILE A 199 10.89 -18.37 17.33
CA ILE A 199 10.58 -16.95 17.39
C ILE A 199 9.96 -16.62 18.74
N THR A 200 10.61 -15.72 19.47
CA THR A 200 10.19 -15.21 20.76
C THR A 200 9.91 -13.70 20.70
N PRO A 201 9.32 -13.08 21.73
CA PRO A 201 9.19 -11.63 21.83
C PRO A 201 10.47 -10.84 21.54
N ARG A 202 11.64 -11.41 21.77
CA ARG A 202 12.93 -10.78 21.52
C ARG A 202 13.25 -10.57 20.02
N ALA A 203 12.49 -11.20 19.12
CA ALA A 203 12.57 -10.91 17.69
C ALA A 203 12.05 -9.48 17.40
N ASP A 204 10.96 -9.06 18.06
CA ASP A 204 10.42 -7.70 17.92
C ASP A 204 11.37 -6.65 18.51
N LEU A 205 12.11 -6.99 19.58
CA LEU A 205 13.13 -6.10 20.15
C LEU A 205 14.29 -5.86 19.17
N TYR A 206 14.72 -6.89 18.43
CA TYR A 206 15.73 -6.74 17.38
C TYR A 206 15.21 -5.82 16.26
N ALA A 207 13.99 -6.05 15.81
CA ALA A 207 13.36 -5.21 14.78
C ALA A 207 13.21 -3.74 15.25
N LEU A 208 12.85 -3.52 16.52
CA LEU A 208 12.85 -2.18 17.13
C LEU A 208 14.26 -1.56 17.14
N GLY A 209 15.30 -2.35 17.41
CA GLY A 209 16.70 -1.92 17.29
C GLY A 209 17.06 -1.45 15.87
N CYS A 210 16.63 -2.18 14.83
CA CYS A 210 16.82 -1.78 13.43
C CYS A 210 16.10 -0.46 13.11
N VAL A 211 14.85 -0.33 13.55
CA VAL A 211 14.06 0.89 13.35
C VAL A 211 14.71 2.09 14.08
N LEU A 212 15.11 1.91 15.34
CA LEU A 212 15.73 2.98 16.13
C LEU A 212 17.08 3.40 15.53
N HIS A 213 17.88 2.45 15.06
CA HIS A 213 19.14 2.74 14.34
C HIS A 213 18.86 3.62 13.12
N GLU A 214 17.88 3.26 12.28
CA GLU A 214 17.54 4.02 11.08
C GLU A 214 16.98 5.41 11.41
N LEU A 215 16.14 5.56 12.45
CA LEU A 215 15.62 6.86 12.88
C LEU A 215 16.73 7.82 13.33
N LEU A 216 17.77 7.27 13.99
CA LEU A 216 18.89 8.05 14.53
C LEU A 216 19.95 8.38 13.48
N SER A 217 20.25 7.45 12.58
CA SER A 217 21.31 7.60 11.56
C SER A 217 20.79 8.13 10.22
N GLY A 218 19.50 7.95 9.90
CA GLY A 218 18.95 8.14 8.55
C GLY A 218 19.31 7.04 7.57
N GLN A 219 19.98 5.97 8.01
CA GLN A 219 20.48 4.89 7.16
C GLN A 219 19.96 3.53 7.63
N LEU A 220 19.71 2.64 6.67
CA LEU A 220 19.44 1.23 6.99
C LEU A 220 20.60 0.62 7.78
N LEU A 221 20.27 -0.28 8.70
CA LEU A 221 21.27 -0.98 9.50
C LEU A 221 22.32 -1.69 8.61
N PHE A 222 21.86 -2.34 7.55
CA PHE A 222 22.71 -3.01 6.56
C PHE A 222 22.27 -2.60 5.15
N PRO A 223 23.18 -2.09 4.32
CA PRO A 223 22.88 -1.59 2.97
C PRO A 223 23.06 -2.68 1.89
N GLY A 224 22.85 -3.97 2.21
CA GLY A 224 23.10 -5.08 1.29
C GLY A 224 22.28 -5.01 0.00
N GLU A 225 22.91 -5.27 -1.14
CA GLU A 225 22.24 -5.45 -2.41
C GLU A 225 21.82 -6.93 -2.57
N GLY A 226 20.50 -7.14 -2.60
CA GLY A 226 19.89 -8.46 -2.73
C GLY A 226 19.57 -9.16 -1.39
N GLU A 227 18.57 -10.05 -1.44
CA GLU A 227 18.00 -10.70 -0.26
C GLU A 227 19.00 -11.54 0.52
N TYR A 228 19.80 -12.34 -0.19
CA TYR A 228 20.77 -13.22 0.43
C TYR A 228 21.89 -12.47 1.15
N ALA A 229 22.41 -11.40 0.55
CA ALA A 229 23.43 -10.56 1.19
C ALA A 229 22.87 -9.92 2.47
N LEU A 230 21.66 -9.38 2.41
CA LEU A 230 20.99 -8.75 3.53
C LEU A 230 20.70 -9.75 4.66
N MET A 231 20.19 -10.94 4.35
CA MET A 231 20.00 -12.02 5.32
C MET A 231 21.31 -12.41 6.00
N THR A 232 22.38 -12.56 5.21
CA THR A 232 23.71 -12.90 5.74
C THR A 232 24.22 -11.81 6.68
N GLN A 233 24.06 -10.54 6.34
CA GLN A 233 24.47 -9.42 7.19
C GLN A 233 23.69 -9.40 8.52
N HIS A 234 22.37 -9.59 8.51
CA HIS A 234 21.59 -9.70 9.74
C HIS A 234 22.06 -10.85 10.65
N VAL A 235 22.48 -11.96 10.05
CA VAL A 235 22.93 -13.16 10.78
C VAL A 235 24.33 -13.03 11.33
N THR A 236 25.27 -12.38 10.60
CA THR A 236 26.70 -12.46 10.90
C THR A 236 27.37 -11.12 11.15
N GLN A 237 26.93 -10.03 10.50
CA GLN A 237 27.65 -8.77 10.52
C GLN A 237 27.29 -7.95 11.79
N ALA A 238 28.31 -7.43 12.46
CA ALA A 238 28.12 -6.48 13.56
C ALA A 238 27.53 -5.15 13.02
N PRO A 239 26.60 -4.51 13.74
CA PRO A 239 26.12 -3.19 13.36
C PRO A 239 27.22 -2.14 13.49
N THR A 240 27.21 -1.13 12.59
CA THR A 240 28.06 0.05 12.74
C THR A 240 27.59 0.84 13.95
N PRO A 241 28.48 1.22 14.89
CA PRO A 241 28.12 2.06 16.02
C PRO A 241 27.51 3.40 15.57
N LEU A 242 26.41 3.80 16.22
CA LEU A 242 25.68 5.02 15.82
C LEU A 242 26.53 6.29 15.92
N ARG A 243 27.44 6.37 16.91
CA ARG A 243 28.30 7.53 17.12
C ARG A 243 29.38 7.68 16.06
N GLU A 244 29.67 6.65 15.28
CA GLU A 244 30.49 6.75 14.07
C GLU A 244 29.73 7.41 12.92
N LEU A 245 28.39 7.24 12.88
CA LEU A 245 27.51 7.83 11.86
C LEU A 245 27.01 9.22 12.29
N ARG A 246 26.77 9.39 13.60
CA ARG A 246 26.25 10.63 14.19
C ARG A 246 26.77 10.81 15.61
N SER A 247 27.80 11.62 15.75
CA SER A 247 28.55 11.82 17.01
C SER A 247 27.72 12.39 18.18
N GLU A 248 26.59 13.08 17.87
CA GLU A 248 25.71 13.66 18.89
C GLU A 248 24.85 12.61 19.62
N VAL A 249 24.77 11.37 19.13
CA VAL A 249 24.00 10.31 19.77
C VAL A 249 24.60 10.02 21.16
N PRO A 250 23.79 10.08 22.24
CA PRO A 250 24.29 9.76 23.58
C PRO A 250 24.79 8.31 23.69
N ALA A 251 25.90 8.10 24.40
CA ALA A 251 26.48 6.77 24.54
C ALA A 251 25.50 5.73 25.09
N GLY A 252 24.69 6.09 26.10
CA GLY A 252 23.66 5.19 26.65
C GLY A 252 22.55 4.79 25.65
N LEU A 253 22.26 5.65 24.65
CA LEU A 253 21.31 5.34 23.58
C LEU A 253 21.94 4.41 22.53
N GLU A 254 23.20 4.65 22.18
CA GLU A 254 23.99 3.74 21.32
C GLU A 254 24.09 2.36 21.97
N ASP A 255 24.46 2.29 23.25
CA ASP A 255 24.56 1.03 24.01
C ASP A 255 23.23 0.25 24.01
N LEU A 256 22.10 0.95 24.13
CA LEU A 256 20.79 0.31 24.03
C LEU A 256 20.54 -0.27 22.63
N VAL A 257 20.81 0.50 21.57
CA VAL A 257 20.63 0.04 20.18
C VAL A 257 21.52 -1.17 19.89
N LEU A 258 22.79 -1.12 20.28
CA LEU A 258 23.71 -2.26 20.11
C LEU A 258 23.27 -3.50 20.92
N HIS A 259 22.67 -3.31 22.10
CA HIS A 259 22.11 -4.39 22.91
C HIS A 259 20.88 -5.04 22.26
N LEU A 260 19.97 -4.22 21.68
CA LEU A 260 18.82 -4.71 20.92
C LEU A 260 19.25 -5.52 19.68
N LEU A 261 20.37 -5.14 19.03
CA LEU A 261 20.88 -5.73 17.81
C LEU A 261 21.80 -6.94 18.03
N ARG A 262 21.91 -7.46 19.27
CA ARG A 262 22.63 -8.71 19.54
C ARG A 262 22.06 -9.85 18.69
N LYS A 263 22.95 -10.68 18.16
CA LYS A 263 22.58 -11.77 17.25
C LYS A 263 21.89 -12.92 17.97
N ASP A 264 22.36 -13.25 19.17
CA ASP A 264 21.70 -14.20 20.06
C ASP A 264 20.52 -13.50 20.78
N PRO A 265 19.28 -14.02 20.65
CA PRO A 265 18.14 -13.47 21.39
C PRO A 265 18.35 -13.47 22.91
N GLY A 266 19.14 -14.42 23.45
CA GLY A 266 19.47 -14.51 24.87
C GLY A 266 20.28 -13.32 25.40
N GLU A 267 21.07 -12.68 24.52
CA GLU A 267 21.92 -11.54 24.84
C GLU A 267 21.22 -10.18 24.66
N ARG A 268 19.96 -10.13 24.24
CA ARG A 268 19.16 -8.89 24.11
C ARG A 268 18.50 -8.52 25.43
N PRO A 269 17.95 -7.29 25.56
CA PRO A 269 17.13 -6.92 26.71
C PRO A 269 16.10 -7.99 27.04
N ALA A 270 15.81 -8.16 28.33
CA ALA A 270 14.92 -9.22 28.80
C ALA A 270 13.51 -9.08 28.20
N ASP A 271 13.01 -7.84 28.16
CA ASP A 271 11.67 -7.50 27.69
C ASP A 271 11.56 -6.04 27.24
N SER A 272 10.37 -5.66 26.80
CA SER A 272 10.08 -4.30 26.35
C SER A 272 10.06 -3.27 27.49
N GLN A 273 9.84 -3.69 28.72
CA GLN A 273 9.88 -2.81 29.89
C GLN A 273 11.32 -2.32 30.15
N GLU A 274 12.31 -3.20 30.09
CA GLU A 274 13.73 -2.84 30.19
C GLU A 274 14.10 -1.82 29.10
N VAL A 275 13.63 -2.04 27.87
CA VAL A 275 13.87 -1.11 26.76
C VAL A 275 13.29 0.27 27.05
N TYR A 276 12.04 0.33 27.53
CA TYR A 276 11.38 1.58 27.91
C TYR A 276 12.16 2.33 29.01
N GLU A 277 12.56 1.64 30.08
CA GLU A 277 13.33 2.26 31.19
C GLU A 277 14.67 2.84 30.72
N ARG A 278 15.33 2.16 29.78
CA ARG A 278 16.59 2.65 29.20
C ARG A 278 16.40 3.81 28.22
N LEU A 279 15.22 3.95 27.59
CA LEU A 279 14.86 5.08 26.76
C LEU A 279 14.44 6.31 27.58
N ARG A 280 13.93 6.12 28.79
CA ARG A 280 13.38 7.19 29.65
C ARG A 280 14.29 8.42 29.82
N PRO A 281 15.62 8.31 29.99
CA PRO A 281 16.51 9.46 30.12
C PRO A 281 16.56 10.36 28.87
N PHE A 282 16.15 9.88 27.71
CA PHE A 282 16.17 10.58 26.43
C PHE A 282 14.79 11.12 26.02
N LEU A 283 13.78 10.92 26.87
CA LEU A 283 12.43 11.43 26.66
C LEU A 283 12.29 12.83 27.25
N PRO A 284 11.55 13.74 26.59
CA PRO A 284 11.33 15.07 27.14
C PRO A 284 10.48 15.03 28.42
N ALA A 285 10.79 15.91 29.33
CA ALA A 285 10.03 16.09 30.57
C ALA A 285 8.68 16.79 30.31
N PRO A 286 7.67 16.56 31.19
CA PRO A 286 6.43 17.32 31.13
C PRO A 286 6.68 18.84 31.21
N GLY A 287 6.06 19.61 30.30
CA GLY A 287 6.23 21.05 30.19
C GLY A 287 7.48 21.51 29.43
N GLU A 288 8.36 20.61 29.02
CA GLU A 288 9.55 20.95 28.24
C GLU A 288 9.18 21.53 26.86
N ARG A 289 10.03 22.44 26.36
CA ARG A 289 9.84 23.03 25.03
C ARG A 289 10.10 21.99 23.93
N PRO A 290 9.39 22.09 22.77
CA PRO A 290 9.68 21.22 21.64
C PRO A 290 11.15 21.32 21.22
N GLU A 291 11.77 20.16 21.00
CA GLU A 291 13.07 20.07 20.36
C GLU A 291 13.01 20.67 18.94
N PRO A 292 14.08 21.34 18.47
CA PRO A 292 14.16 21.79 17.07
C PRO A 292 13.95 20.61 16.12
N ARG A 293 13.08 20.80 15.12
CA ARG A 293 12.67 19.73 14.19
C ARG A 293 13.81 19.26 13.26
N GLY A 294 14.94 19.96 13.21
CA GLY A 294 15.99 19.69 12.23
C GLY A 294 15.42 19.78 10.80
N GLY A 295 15.66 18.79 9.98
CA GLY A 295 15.13 18.69 8.61
C GLY A 295 13.71 18.11 8.50
N VAL A 296 13.03 17.79 9.62
CA VAL A 296 11.70 17.16 9.58
C VAL A 296 10.63 18.15 9.12
N PRO A 297 9.84 17.83 8.07
CA PRO A 297 8.81 18.70 7.55
C PRO A 297 7.78 19.12 8.61
N ARG A 298 7.28 20.37 8.51
CA ARG A 298 6.36 20.94 9.52
C ARG A 298 5.03 20.17 9.65
N GLN A 299 4.58 19.53 8.60
CA GLN A 299 3.35 18.72 8.57
C GLN A 299 3.48 17.38 9.31
N MET A 300 4.71 16.94 9.61
CA MET A 300 4.90 15.69 10.36
C MET A 300 4.47 15.85 11.82
N PRO A 301 3.63 14.94 12.35
CA PRO A 301 3.24 14.95 13.77
C PRO A 301 4.45 14.80 14.69
N ASP A 302 4.37 15.38 15.88
CA ASP A 302 5.44 15.36 16.88
C ASP A 302 5.23 14.22 17.89
N PRO A 303 6.02 13.13 17.86
CA PRO A 303 5.85 11.97 18.74
C PRO A 303 6.19 12.28 20.20
N THR A 304 6.87 13.40 20.49
CA THR A 304 7.24 13.79 21.85
C THR A 304 6.10 14.49 22.59
N ARG A 305 5.02 14.85 21.87
CA ARG A 305 3.92 15.65 22.44
C ARG A 305 3.30 14.99 23.67
N LEU A 306 3.09 13.68 23.65
CA LEU A 306 2.48 12.94 24.77
C LEU A 306 3.32 13.00 26.04
N PHE A 307 4.65 13.03 25.92
CA PHE A 307 5.56 13.13 27.08
C PHE A 307 5.58 14.55 27.64
N ARG A 308 5.59 15.56 26.76
CA ARG A 308 5.62 16.98 27.16
C ARG A 308 4.26 17.48 27.69
N GLN A 309 3.18 16.95 27.17
CA GLN A 309 1.81 17.38 27.48
C GLN A 309 0.86 16.17 27.64
N PRO A 310 1.08 15.29 28.65
CA PRO A 310 0.37 14.01 28.77
C PRO A 310 -1.14 14.18 28.98
N TYR A 311 -1.58 15.32 29.52
CA TYR A 311 -2.98 15.61 29.81
C TYR A 311 -3.58 16.72 28.95
N ALA A 312 -2.85 17.17 27.92
CA ALA A 312 -3.38 18.21 27.05
C ALA A 312 -4.61 17.69 26.28
N PRO A 313 -5.72 18.43 26.26
CA PRO A 313 -6.85 18.04 25.42
C PRO A 313 -6.40 17.98 23.97
N ARG A 314 -7.03 17.09 23.18
CA ARG A 314 -6.77 17.04 21.74
C ARG A 314 -6.96 18.45 21.17
N SER A 315 -5.95 18.97 20.47
CA SER A 315 -6.08 20.25 19.78
C SER A 315 -7.25 20.13 18.82
N ARG A 316 -8.34 20.79 19.12
CA ARG A 316 -9.39 21.02 18.15
C ARG A 316 -8.69 21.71 16.98
N ALA A 317 -8.72 21.10 15.78
CA ALA A 317 -8.30 21.82 14.58
C ALA A 317 -8.93 23.20 14.69
N ALA A 318 -8.12 24.26 14.64
CA ALA A 318 -8.62 25.61 14.78
C ALA A 318 -9.79 25.75 13.78
N ALA A 319 -11.00 25.88 14.32
CA ALA A 319 -12.12 26.25 13.48
C ALA A 319 -11.65 27.52 12.74
N PRO A 320 -11.83 27.61 11.43
CA PRO A 320 -11.47 28.84 10.71
C PRO A 320 -12.07 30.00 11.49
N ALA A 321 -11.23 31.01 11.76
CA ALA A 321 -11.63 32.19 12.53
C ALA A 321 -13.03 32.63 12.07
N PRO A 322 -13.98 32.95 12.99
CA PRO A 322 -15.29 33.38 12.58
C PRO A 322 -15.17 34.59 11.68
N GLN A 323 -15.51 34.42 10.42
CA GLN A 323 -15.64 35.53 9.51
C GLN A 323 -16.76 36.45 10.09
N PRO A 324 -16.59 37.78 10.02
CA PRO A 324 -17.63 38.71 10.52
C PRO A 324 -18.95 38.35 9.84
N ALA A 325 -19.98 38.25 10.65
CA ALA A 325 -21.31 37.83 10.24
C ALA A 325 -21.76 38.65 9.01
N PRO A 326 -22.15 38.04 7.90
CA PRO A 326 -22.76 38.72 6.80
C PRO A 326 -24.20 39.10 7.24
N GLY A 327 -24.57 40.32 6.95
CA GLY A 327 -25.96 40.75 7.07
C GLY A 327 -26.88 39.87 6.19
N ALA A 328 -28.14 39.76 6.66
CA ALA A 328 -29.34 39.10 6.15
C ALA A 328 -29.26 38.19 4.89
N PRO A 329 -29.98 37.05 4.88
CA PRO A 329 -29.76 35.97 3.92
C PRO A 329 -30.19 36.37 2.51
N ALA A 330 -29.23 36.40 1.60
CA ALA A 330 -29.52 36.23 0.18
C ALA A 330 -29.76 34.72 -0.09
N PRO A 331 -30.57 34.36 -1.09
CA PRO A 331 -30.95 32.98 -1.35
C PRO A 331 -29.70 32.13 -1.60
N ALA A 332 -29.63 30.96 -0.96
CA ALA A 332 -28.54 30.02 -1.01
C ALA A 332 -28.20 29.62 -2.45
N HIS A 333 -27.05 30.10 -2.95
CA HIS A 333 -26.42 29.47 -4.09
C HIS A 333 -25.70 28.20 -3.59
N PRO A 334 -25.83 27.07 -4.27
CA PRO A 334 -25.12 25.85 -3.86
C PRO A 334 -23.61 26.07 -3.91
N VAL A 335 -22.93 25.71 -2.83
CA VAL A 335 -21.47 25.76 -2.74
C VAL A 335 -20.91 24.73 -3.74
N PRO A 336 -20.10 25.14 -4.73
CA PRO A 336 -19.53 24.20 -5.70
C PRO A 336 -18.61 23.20 -4.99
N GLY A 337 -18.88 21.90 -5.14
CA GLY A 337 -17.97 20.83 -4.72
C GLY A 337 -18.45 19.90 -3.59
N LEU A 338 -19.65 20.11 -3.02
CA LEU A 338 -20.26 19.14 -2.09
C LEU A 338 -21.33 18.34 -2.82
N LEU A 339 -21.16 17.01 -2.85
CA LEU A 339 -22.20 16.08 -3.31
C LEU A 339 -23.44 16.27 -2.43
N SER A 340 -24.57 16.68 -3.04
CA SER A 340 -25.87 16.63 -2.36
C SER A 340 -26.28 15.17 -2.13
N GLU A 341 -27.08 14.92 -1.10
CA GLU A 341 -27.56 13.55 -0.82
C GLU A 341 -28.36 12.97 -1.99
N GLU A 342 -29.17 13.80 -2.66
CA GLU A 342 -29.90 13.42 -3.86
C GLU A 342 -28.97 12.96 -5.00
N LEU A 343 -27.90 13.70 -5.26
CA LEU A 343 -26.94 13.36 -6.31
C LEU A 343 -26.12 12.08 -5.96
N ARG A 344 -25.87 11.85 -4.67
CA ARG A 344 -25.25 10.59 -4.21
C ARG A 344 -26.14 9.39 -4.46
N GLU A 345 -27.43 9.52 -4.15
CA GLU A 345 -28.40 8.45 -4.36
C GLU A 345 -28.55 8.14 -5.85
N GLU A 346 -28.69 9.16 -6.68
CA GLU A 346 -28.74 8.99 -8.14
C GLU A 346 -27.49 8.30 -8.70
N ILE A 347 -26.29 8.68 -8.23
CA ILE A 347 -25.05 8.02 -8.63
C ILE A 347 -25.07 6.55 -8.19
N ARG A 348 -25.61 6.23 -7.01
CA ARG A 348 -25.70 4.86 -6.50
C ARG A 348 -26.67 4.01 -7.34
N GLU A 349 -27.84 4.53 -7.67
CA GLU A 349 -28.81 3.86 -8.53
C GLU A 349 -28.23 3.57 -9.92
N VAL A 350 -27.53 4.56 -10.49
CA VAL A 350 -26.84 4.42 -11.78
C VAL A 350 -25.74 3.36 -11.71
N HIS A 351 -25.01 3.28 -10.61
CA HIS A 351 -23.97 2.23 -10.43
C HIS A 351 -24.59 0.84 -10.42
N THR A 352 -25.67 0.64 -9.69
CA THR A 352 -26.38 -0.65 -9.64
C THR A 352 -26.92 -1.05 -11.01
N HIS A 353 -27.49 -0.10 -11.74
CA HIS A 353 -28.01 -0.36 -13.08
C HIS A 353 -26.88 -0.61 -14.09
N TYR A 354 -25.77 0.12 -14.00
CA TYR A 354 -24.58 -0.07 -14.80
C TYR A 354 -24.00 -1.48 -14.62
N ASP A 355 -23.84 -1.94 -13.37
CA ASP A 355 -23.26 -3.24 -13.08
C ASP A 355 -24.17 -4.37 -13.63
N ALA A 356 -25.50 -4.25 -13.52
CA ALA A 356 -26.43 -5.19 -14.13
C ALA A 356 -26.31 -5.25 -15.66
N LEU A 357 -26.13 -4.10 -16.32
CA LEU A 357 -25.93 -4.04 -17.77
C LEU A 357 -24.59 -4.66 -18.20
N MET A 358 -23.55 -4.50 -17.39
CA MET A 358 -22.24 -5.11 -17.63
C MET A 358 -22.29 -6.63 -17.50
N ASP A 359 -23.00 -7.16 -16.49
CA ASP A 359 -23.20 -8.60 -16.29
C ASP A 359 -24.02 -9.24 -17.41
N GLU A 360 -24.92 -8.46 -18.03
CA GLU A 360 -25.70 -8.88 -19.21
C GLU A 360 -24.95 -8.65 -20.55
N GLU A 361 -23.69 -8.22 -20.52
CA GLU A 361 -22.87 -7.86 -21.70
C GLU A 361 -23.50 -6.75 -22.57
N ARG A 362 -24.34 -5.90 -21.99
CA ARG A 362 -25.05 -4.80 -22.67
C ARG A 362 -24.20 -3.52 -22.64
N PHE A 363 -22.98 -3.61 -23.13
CA PHE A 363 -21.94 -2.59 -23.02
C PHE A 363 -22.34 -1.21 -23.57
N ALA A 364 -23.07 -1.17 -24.68
CA ALA A 364 -23.50 0.11 -25.26
C ALA A 364 -24.45 0.87 -24.33
N GLN A 365 -25.39 0.16 -23.68
CA GLN A 365 -26.33 0.76 -22.75
C GLN A 365 -25.64 1.14 -21.43
N ALA A 366 -24.70 0.32 -20.95
CA ALA A 366 -23.86 0.65 -19.80
C ALA A 366 -23.07 1.95 -20.04
N ALA A 367 -22.52 2.12 -21.24
CA ALA A 367 -21.80 3.34 -21.64
C ALA A 367 -22.72 4.57 -21.66
N GLU A 368 -23.97 4.43 -22.14
CA GLU A 368 -24.95 5.50 -22.20
C GLU A 368 -25.34 5.96 -20.78
N VAL A 369 -25.74 5.03 -19.93
CA VAL A 369 -26.14 5.30 -18.54
C VAL A 369 -25.00 5.95 -17.73
N ALA A 370 -23.78 5.46 -17.85
CA ALA A 370 -22.61 6.05 -17.20
C ALA A 370 -22.30 7.46 -17.74
N GLY A 371 -22.48 7.67 -19.05
CA GLY A 371 -22.24 8.94 -19.73
C GLY A 371 -23.21 10.04 -19.30
N GLU A 372 -24.51 9.73 -19.31
CA GLU A 372 -25.56 10.67 -18.86
C GLU A 372 -25.35 11.14 -17.42
N MET A 373 -25.02 10.18 -16.54
CA MET A 373 -24.76 10.50 -15.14
C MET A 373 -23.45 11.30 -14.97
N ALA A 374 -22.41 10.99 -15.74
CA ALA A 374 -21.17 11.75 -15.74
C ALA A 374 -21.39 13.22 -16.15
N ASP A 375 -22.18 13.46 -17.19
CA ASP A 375 -22.50 14.81 -17.65
C ASP A 375 -23.37 15.58 -16.63
N ARG A 376 -24.29 14.91 -15.97
CA ARG A 376 -25.10 15.49 -14.90
C ARG A 376 -24.25 15.84 -13.68
N ALA A 377 -23.42 14.91 -13.23
CA ALA A 377 -22.49 15.11 -12.13
C ALA A 377 -21.45 16.20 -12.44
N ALA A 378 -20.97 16.31 -13.69
CA ALA A 378 -20.01 17.32 -14.10
C ALA A 378 -20.58 18.75 -14.00
N ARG A 379 -21.88 18.94 -14.28
CA ARG A 379 -22.53 20.24 -14.11
C ARG A 379 -22.63 20.68 -12.66
N ALA A 380 -22.75 19.74 -11.72
CA ALA A 380 -22.85 20.01 -10.30
C ALA A 380 -21.49 20.14 -9.58
N LEU A 381 -20.53 19.33 -9.98
CA LEU A 381 -19.27 19.11 -9.24
C LEU A 381 -18.03 19.62 -9.98
N GLY A 382 -18.14 19.86 -11.29
CA GLY A 382 -17.01 20.15 -12.17
C GLY A 382 -16.44 18.90 -12.83
N ALA A 383 -15.84 19.08 -14.02
CA ALA A 383 -15.40 17.98 -14.90
C ALA A 383 -14.26 17.13 -14.32
N ASP A 384 -13.40 17.73 -13.47
CA ASP A 384 -12.25 17.06 -12.86
C ASP A 384 -12.59 16.49 -11.46
N HIS A 385 -13.85 16.53 -11.05
CA HIS A 385 -14.25 15.93 -9.78
C HIS A 385 -14.16 14.40 -9.85
N ARG A 386 -13.63 13.77 -8.79
CA ARG A 386 -13.37 12.32 -8.73
C ARG A 386 -14.57 11.43 -9.12
N ALA A 387 -15.78 11.80 -8.68
CA ALA A 387 -16.99 11.03 -9.03
C ALA A 387 -17.30 11.12 -10.54
N VAL A 388 -17.06 12.28 -11.17
CA VAL A 388 -17.22 12.48 -12.61
C VAL A 388 -16.20 11.65 -13.39
N LEU A 389 -14.93 11.69 -12.95
CA LEU A 389 -13.87 10.90 -13.58
C LEU A 389 -14.15 9.40 -13.46
N ALA A 390 -14.66 8.93 -12.33
CA ALA A 390 -15.04 7.52 -12.16
C ALA A 390 -16.16 7.09 -13.11
N LEU A 391 -17.21 7.90 -13.27
CA LEU A 391 -18.31 7.63 -14.20
C LEU A 391 -17.85 7.66 -15.67
N ARG A 392 -16.99 8.61 -16.05
CA ARG A 392 -16.38 8.65 -17.39
C ARG A 392 -15.47 7.45 -17.64
N THR A 393 -14.72 6.99 -16.63
CA THR A 393 -13.91 5.78 -16.76
C THR A 393 -14.79 4.56 -17.02
N ARG A 394 -15.92 4.42 -16.31
CA ARG A 394 -16.90 3.36 -16.60
C ARG A 394 -17.43 3.43 -18.03
N ARG A 395 -17.81 4.61 -18.50
CA ARG A 395 -18.23 4.81 -19.89
C ARG A 395 -17.15 4.34 -20.87
N ALA A 396 -15.91 4.80 -20.70
CA ALA A 396 -14.80 4.45 -21.57
C ALA A 396 -14.51 2.94 -21.58
N VAL A 397 -14.57 2.28 -20.40
CA VAL A 397 -14.39 0.84 -20.28
C VAL A 397 -15.53 0.08 -20.97
N SER A 398 -16.80 0.51 -20.82
CA SER A 398 -17.92 -0.13 -21.49
C SER A 398 -17.83 0.00 -23.02
N LEU A 399 -17.42 1.16 -23.54
CA LEU A 399 -17.19 1.36 -24.97
C LEU A 399 -16.08 0.44 -25.47
N LEU A 400 -14.99 0.29 -24.71
CA LEU A 400 -13.87 -0.61 -25.03
C LEU A 400 -14.33 -2.06 -25.09
N LEU A 401 -15.03 -2.55 -24.06
CA LEU A 401 -15.52 -3.93 -24.00
C LEU A 401 -16.61 -4.22 -25.03
N GLY A 402 -17.39 -3.21 -25.40
CA GLY A 402 -18.37 -3.28 -26.49
C GLY A 402 -17.77 -3.19 -27.88
N GLY A 403 -16.44 -3.03 -28.01
CA GLY A 403 -15.75 -2.94 -29.30
C GLY A 403 -15.90 -1.59 -30.00
N ASP A 404 -16.50 -0.59 -29.38
CA ASP A 404 -16.58 0.77 -29.95
C ASP A 404 -15.30 1.58 -29.63
N PHE A 405 -14.19 1.13 -30.23
CA PHE A 405 -12.88 1.75 -30.05
C PHE A 405 -12.84 3.20 -30.53
N ARG A 406 -13.71 3.55 -31.53
CA ARG A 406 -13.78 4.91 -32.06
C ARG A 406 -14.36 5.89 -31.04
N ALA A 407 -15.34 5.47 -30.26
CA ALA A 407 -15.91 6.28 -29.18
C ALA A 407 -15.08 6.20 -27.89
N ALA A 408 -14.43 5.06 -27.60
CA ALA A 408 -13.62 4.85 -26.41
C ALA A 408 -12.33 5.70 -26.42
N LEU A 409 -11.67 5.83 -27.57
CA LEU A 409 -10.39 6.54 -27.70
C LEU A 409 -10.42 7.97 -27.15
N PRO A 410 -11.30 8.88 -27.58
CA PRO A 410 -11.34 10.26 -27.07
C PRO A 410 -11.72 10.35 -25.59
N GLU A 411 -12.48 9.40 -25.07
CA GLU A 411 -12.79 9.33 -23.64
C GLU A 411 -11.54 9.03 -22.83
N PHE A 412 -10.75 8.02 -23.24
CA PHE A 412 -9.50 7.69 -22.55
C PHE A 412 -8.45 8.80 -22.64
N GLU A 413 -8.35 9.52 -23.77
CA GLU A 413 -7.47 10.68 -23.93
C GLU A 413 -7.88 11.83 -22.99
N THR A 414 -9.19 12.11 -22.91
CA THR A 414 -9.72 13.12 -21.99
C THR A 414 -9.44 12.75 -20.53
N LEU A 415 -9.66 11.49 -20.15
CA LEU A 415 -9.40 10.96 -18.83
C LEU A 415 -7.91 11.00 -18.48
N ALA A 416 -7.03 10.63 -19.40
CA ALA A 416 -5.58 10.70 -19.21
C ALA A 416 -5.13 12.14 -18.87
N GLY A 417 -5.67 13.14 -19.61
CA GLY A 417 -5.42 14.55 -19.34
C GLY A 417 -5.97 15.01 -17.98
N ALA A 418 -7.17 14.58 -17.62
CA ALA A 418 -7.80 14.92 -16.35
C ALA A 418 -7.08 14.29 -15.15
N TYR A 419 -6.72 13.01 -15.23
CA TYR A 419 -5.93 12.36 -14.19
C TYR A 419 -4.51 12.93 -14.11
N ALA A 420 -3.88 13.32 -15.23
CA ALA A 420 -2.58 13.98 -15.19
C ALA A 420 -2.62 15.33 -14.43
N ARG A 421 -3.75 16.07 -14.50
CA ARG A 421 -3.95 17.30 -13.72
C ARG A 421 -4.23 17.05 -12.24
N THR A 422 -4.95 15.98 -11.90
CA THR A 422 -5.44 15.73 -10.54
C THR A 422 -4.48 14.89 -9.69
N VAL A 423 -3.82 13.89 -10.29
CA VAL A 423 -2.91 12.95 -9.58
C VAL A 423 -1.48 12.96 -10.12
N GLY A 424 -1.22 13.76 -11.16
CA GLY A 424 0.08 13.88 -11.81
C GLY A 424 0.24 13.02 -13.07
N PRO A 425 1.16 13.41 -13.99
CA PRO A 425 1.33 12.76 -15.30
C PRO A 425 1.89 11.31 -15.20
N THR A 426 2.51 10.94 -14.09
CA THR A 426 2.99 9.60 -13.77
C THR A 426 2.06 8.85 -12.82
N GLY A 427 0.90 9.42 -12.48
CA GLY A 427 -0.12 8.77 -11.67
C GLY A 427 -0.69 7.53 -12.37
N ARG A 428 -0.90 6.44 -11.63
CA ARG A 428 -1.35 5.16 -12.19
C ARG A 428 -2.56 5.32 -13.11
N GLN A 429 -3.60 6.05 -12.66
CA GLN A 429 -4.81 6.27 -13.46
C GLN A 429 -4.53 7.01 -14.79
N ALA A 430 -3.61 7.97 -14.78
CA ALA A 430 -3.22 8.68 -16.00
C ALA A 430 -2.49 7.76 -16.99
N LEU A 431 -1.59 6.91 -16.48
CA LEU A 431 -0.85 5.94 -17.28
C LEU A 431 -1.76 4.83 -17.81
N ASP A 432 -2.68 4.31 -16.97
CA ASP A 432 -3.68 3.31 -17.37
C ASP A 432 -4.57 3.84 -18.50
N CYS A 433 -5.09 5.07 -18.39
CA CYS A 433 -5.90 5.68 -19.46
C CYS A 433 -5.10 5.88 -20.74
N ARG A 434 -3.82 6.26 -20.67
CA ARG A 434 -2.94 6.38 -21.86
C ARG A 434 -2.70 5.02 -22.52
N ALA A 435 -2.49 3.97 -21.74
CA ALA A 435 -2.35 2.62 -22.26
C ALA A 435 -3.62 2.13 -22.96
N GLN A 436 -4.80 2.39 -22.36
CA GLN A 436 -6.08 2.04 -23.00
C GLN A 436 -6.34 2.84 -24.27
N ALA A 437 -6.02 4.14 -24.30
CA ALA A 437 -6.10 4.93 -25.52
C ALA A 437 -5.22 4.35 -26.63
N ALA A 438 -3.99 3.92 -26.30
CA ALA A 438 -3.09 3.30 -27.24
C ALA A 438 -3.63 1.95 -27.78
N ARG A 439 -4.27 1.13 -26.92
CA ARG A 439 -4.96 -0.11 -27.35
C ARG A 439 -6.11 0.21 -28.32
N CYS A 440 -6.93 1.21 -28.02
CA CYS A 440 -7.98 1.66 -28.93
C CYS A 440 -7.40 2.08 -30.29
N ARG A 441 -6.27 2.79 -30.35
CA ARG A 441 -5.57 3.14 -31.58
C ARG A 441 -5.13 1.91 -32.36
N ALA A 442 -4.61 0.89 -31.69
CA ALA A 442 -4.20 -0.36 -32.31
C ALA A 442 -5.37 -1.05 -33.00
N GLU A 443 -6.51 -1.16 -32.34
CA GLU A 443 -7.75 -1.75 -32.91
C GLU A 443 -8.32 -0.94 -34.06
N LEU A 444 -8.07 0.36 -34.09
CA LEU A 444 -8.45 1.26 -35.19
C LEU A 444 -7.45 1.23 -36.35
N GLY A 445 -6.43 0.36 -36.30
CA GLY A 445 -5.43 0.23 -37.38
C GLY A 445 -4.29 1.26 -37.32
N GLN A 446 -4.22 2.09 -36.27
CA GLN A 446 -3.18 3.09 -36.04
C GLN A 446 -2.01 2.48 -35.24
N ALA A 447 -1.48 1.35 -35.74
CA ALA A 447 -0.54 0.52 -34.99
C ALA A 447 0.82 1.21 -34.72
N THR A 448 1.23 2.17 -35.57
CA THR A 448 2.50 2.90 -35.39
C THR A 448 2.40 3.89 -34.22
N GLU A 449 1.31 4.65 -34.16
CA GLU A 449 1.01 5.58 -33.07
C GLU A 449 0.78 4.83 -31.75
N ALA A 450 0.01 3.75 -31.78
CA ALA A 450 -0.22 2.88 -30.64
C ALA A 450 1.09 2.34 -30.04
N LEU A 451 2.00 1.88 -30.88
CA LEU A 451 3.31 1.37 -30.47
C LEU A 451 4.17 2.46 -29.81
N ALA A 452 4.16 3.68 -30.37
CA ALA A 452 4.88 4.82 -29.80
C ALA A 452 4.33 5.20 -28.42
N ASP A 453 2.99 5.23 -28.29
CA ASP A 453 2.33 5.56 -27.03
C ASP A 453 2.56 4.50 -25.94
N LEU A 454 2.44 3.21 -26.27
CA LEU A 454 2.70 2.13 -25.30
C LEU A 454 4.17 2.13 -24.82
N ARG A 455 5.13 2.38 -25.72
CA ARG A 455 6.54 2.54 -25.34
C ARG A 455 6.74 3.72 -24.41
N ALA A 456 6.13 4.87 -24.70
CA ALA A 456 6.22 6.05 -23.85
C ALA A 456 5.60 5.81 -22.45
N VAL A 457 4.50 5.06 -22.36
CA VAL A 457 3.90 4.67 -21.08
C VAL A 457 4.81 3.70 -20.33
N LEU A 458 5.38 2.69 -21.01
CA LEU A 458 6.32 1.75 -20.42
C LEU A 458 7.57 2.45 -19.87
N ASP A 459 8.14 3.40 -20.61
CA ASP A 459 9.29 4.18 -20.16
C ASP A 459 8.97 5.00 -18.89
N LEU A 460 7.75 5.57 -18.80
CA LEU A 460 7.32 6.27 -17.59
C LEU A 460 7.12 5.31 -16.40
N ILE A 461 6.55 4.13 -16.60
CA ILE A 461 6.40 3.12 -15.56
C ILE A 461 7.78 2.70 -15.02
N ARG A 462 8.75 2.49 -15.89
CA ARG A 462 10.14 2.17 -15.53
C ARG A 462 10.82 3.21 -14.65
N THR A 463 10.37 4.45 -14.66
CA THR A 463 10.91 5.48 -13.75
C THR A 463 10.42 5.32 -12.32
N THR A 464 9.31 4.62 -12.08
CA THR A 464 8.63 4.51 -10.78
C THR A 464 8.46 3.08 -10.30
N GLU A 465 8.49 2.11 -11.20
CA GLU A 465 8.24 0.69 -10.93
C GLU A 465 9.28 -0.20 -11.61
N SER A 466 9.31 -1.46 -11.22
CA SER A 466 10.17 -2.49 -11.83
C SER A 466 9.65 -2.92 -13.21
N ASP A 467 10.56 -3.38 -14.08
CA ASP A 467 10.24 -3.99 -15.39
C ASP A 467 9.37 -5.26 -15.29
N VAL A 468 9.27 -5.84 -14.10
CA VAL A 468 8.42 -6.99 -13.76
C VAL A 468 7.17 -6.59 -12.97
N SER A 469 6.85 -5.29 -12.87
CA SER A 469 5.56 -4.86 -12.32
C SER A 469 4.43 -5.30 -13.23
N GLU A 470 3.24 -5.55 -12.68
CA GLU A 470 2.06 -5.98 -13.43
C GLU A 470 1.81 -5.10 -14.67
N GLY A 471 1.89 -3.77 -14.49
CA GLY A 471 1.71 -2.81 -15.57
C GLY A 471 2.79 -2.90 -16.64
N ALA A 472 4.06 -3.04 -16.26
CA ALA A 472 5.18 -3.16 -17.20
C ALA A 472 5.12 -4.47 -18.01
N VAL A 473 4.78 -5.57 -17.35
CA VAL A 473 4.64 -6.90 -17.98
C VAL A 473 3.54 -6.89 -19.04
N VAL A 474 2.35 -6.38 -18.70
CA VAL A 474 1.22 -6.29 -19.63
C VAL A 474 1.58 -5.39 -20.83
N LEU A 475 2.24 -4.26 -20.62
CA LEU A 475 2.67 -3.37 -21.69
C LEU A 475 3.75 -4.01 -22.58
N ARG A 476 4.73 -4.72 -22.01
CA ARG A 476 5.75 -5.45 -22.77
C ARG A 476 5.12 -6.49 -23.70
N ARG A 477 4.13 -7.24 -23.19
CA ARG A 477 3.34 -8.19 -23.99
C ARG A 477 2.58 -7.47 -25.11
N ASP A 478 1.83 -6.43 -24.81
CA ASP A 478 1.02 -5.70 -25.78
C ASP A 478 1.89 -5.07 -26.90
N ILE A 479 3.04 -4.50 -26.53
CA ILE A 479 4.03 -3.99 -27.50
C ILE A 479 4.54 -5.12 -28.40
N ALA A 480 4.87 -6.28 -27.83
CA ALA A 480 5.36 -7.40 -28.61
C ALA A 480 4.30 -7.95 -29.57
N MET A 481 3.03 -8.04 -29.13
CA MET A 481 1.91 -8.46 -30.00
C MET A 481 1.69 -7.50 -31.17
N LEU A 482 1.78 -6.19 -30.93
CA LEU A 482 1.69 -5.18 -32.01
C LEU A 482 2.87 -5.27 -32.96
N LEU A 483 4.07 -5.57 -32.49
CA LEU A 483 5.25 -5.79 -33.33
C LEU A 483 5.09 -7.03 -34.22
N LEU A 484 4.54 -8.12 -33.68
CA LEU A 484 4.23 -9.34 -34.42
C LEU A 484 3.18 -9.05 -35.54
N ALA A 485 2.12 -8.33 -35.21
CA ALA A 485 1.11 -7.92 -36.16
C ALA A 485 1.67 -7.06 -37.32
N GLN A 486 2.78 -6.33 -37.08
CA GLN A 486 3.51 -5.56 -38.07
C GLN A 486 4.59 -6.38 -38.82
N GLY A 487 4.74 -7.68 -38.53
CA GLY A 487 5.79 -8.52 -39.12
C GLY A 487 7.20 -8.27 -38.57
N LYS A 488 7.33 -7.48 -37.49
CA LYS A 488 8.62 -7.14 -36.83
C LYS A 488 9.04 -8.21 -35.81
N THR A 489 9.15 -9.45 -36.27
CA THR A 489 9.36 -10.62 -35.39
C THR A 489 10.62 -10.52 -34.56
N ALA A 490 11.72 -9.98 -35.08
CA ALA A 490 12.96 -9.85 -34.37
C ALA A 490 12.87 -8.88 -33.17
N GLU A 491 12.14 -7.75 -33.34
CA GLU A 491 11.89 -6.79 -32.25
C GLU A 491 10.96 -7.38 -31.18
N ALA A 492 9.96 -8.17 -31.61
CA ALA A 492 9.04 -8.83 -30.68
C ALA A 492 9.78 -9.89 -29.81
N LEU A 493 10.64 -10.72 -30.44
CA LEU A 493 11.46 -11.68 -29.71
C LEU A 493 12.39 -11.02 -28.69
N ALA A 494 13.02 -9.90 -29.06
CA ALA A 494 13.88 -9.15 -28.15
C ALA A 494 13.16 -8.62 -26.89
N LEU A 495 11.83 -8.51 -26.94
CA LEU A 495 11.00 -8.15 -25.77
C LEU A 495 10.45 -9.37 -25.03
N LEU A 496 10.01 -10.41 -25.76
CA LEU A 496 9.34 -11.57 -25.19
C LEU A 496 10.32 -12.53 -24.50
N GLU A 497 11.54 -12.72 -25.03
CA GLU A 497 12.52 -13.63 -24.42
C GLU A 497 12.97 -13.16 -23.03
N PRO A 498 13.39 -11.90 -22.83
CA PRO A 498 13.65 -11.39 -21.48
C PRO A 498 12.41 -11.38 -20.59
N LEU A 499 11.23 -11.04 -21.15
CA LEU A 499 9.97 -11.06 -20.40
C LEU A 499 9.67 -12.46 -19.87
N HIS A 500 9.78 -13.49 -20.71
CA HIS A 500 9.58 -14.88 -20.30
C HIS A 500 10.58 -15.30 -19.23
N ALA A 501 11.87 -14.96 -19.40
CA ALA A 501 12.90 -15.26 -18.40
C ALA A 501 12.59 -14.57 -17.06
N ASP A 502 12.18 -13.31 -17.09
CA ASP A 502 11.76 -12.56 -15.90
C ASP A 502 10.54 -13.21 -15.22
N LEU A 503 9.53 -13.60 -16.01
CA LEU A 503 8.30 -14.22 -15.51
C LEU A 503 8.56 -15.62 -14.93
N LEU A 504 9.41 -16.43 -15.57
CA LEU A 504 9.85 -17.73 -15.02
C LEU A 504 10.47 -17.59 -13.64
N VAL A 505 11.23 -16.51 -13.41
CA VAL A 505 11.89 -16.25 -12.12
C VAL A 505 10.90 -15.70 -11.10
N VAL A 506 9.96 -14.85 -11.53
CA VAL A 506 9.06 -14.09 -10.63
C VAL A 506 7.78 -14.86 -10.33
N GLN A 507 7.17 -15.49 -11.33
CA GLN A 507 5.85 -16.14 -11.23
C GLN A 507 5.93 -17.67 -11.36
N GLY A 508 7.00 -18.19 -11.96
CA GLY A 508 7.21 -19.62 -12.17
C GLY A 508 6.63 -20.14 -13.49
N PRO A 509 6.94 -21.42 -13.84
CA PRO A 509 6.52 -22.00 -15.12
C PRO A 509 5.01 -22.31 -15.21
N ASP A 510 4.34 -22.48 -14.08
CA ASP A 510 2.92 -22.86 -14.01
C ASP A 510 1.97 -21.64 -13.97
N ASP A 511 2.52 -20.43 -14.05
CA ASP A 511 1.72 -19.21 -14.11
C ASP A 511 1.10 -19.01 -15.49
N GLU A 512 -0.16 -18.58 -15.54
CA GLU A 512 -0.94 -18.45 -16.77
C GLU A 512 -0.27 -17.51 -17.80
N LEU A 513 0.25 -16.37 -17.34
CA LEU A 513 0.91 -15.40 -18.21
C LEU A 513 2.28 -15.89 -18.67
N THR A 514 3.01 -16.60 -17.80
CA THR A 514 4.29 -17.25 -18.16
C THR A 514 4.07 -18.30 -19.24
N ALA A 515 3.02 -19.12 -19.10
CA ALA A 515 2.64 -20.12 -20.09
C ALA A 515 2.20 -19.46 -21.41
N GLU A 516 1.37 -18.42 -21.36
CA GLU A 516 0.95 -17.64 -22.55
C GLU A 516 2.17 -17.12 -23.35
N ILE A 517 3.14 -16.52 -22.65
CA ILE A 517 4.35 -15.98 -23.30
C ILE A 517 5.23 -17.12 -23.87
N ALA A 518 5.32 -18.26 -23.18
CA ALA A 518 6.03 -19.44 -23.67
C ALA A 518 5.39 -19.98 -24.96
N ASP A 519 4.06 -20.06 -25.00
CA ASP A 519 3.32 -20.51 -26.19
C ASP A 519 3.54 -19.55 -27.38
N ILE A 520 3.48 -18.25 -27.15
CA ILE A 520 3.75 -17.23 -28.17
C ILE A 520 5.20 -17.43 -28.72
N LEU A 521 6.18 -17.60 -27.84
CA LEU A 521 7.56 -17.84 -28.25
C LEU A 521 7.71 -19.15 -29.03
N ALA A 522 7.00 -20.20 -28.64
CA ALA A 522 7.00 -21.49 -29.34
C ALA A 522 6.41 -21.36 -30.76
N VAL A 523 5.28 -20.70 -30.90
CA VAL A 523 4.65 -20.42 -32.22
C VAL A 523 5.57 -19.60 -33.12
N ILE A 524 6.27 -18.61 -32.59
CA ILE A 524 7.20 -17.79 -33.37
C ILE A 524 8.41 -18.61 -33.84
N ARG A 525 8.93 -19.52 -33.01
CA ARG A 525 10.15 -20.31 -33.29
C ARG A 525 9.90 -21.53 -34.16
N PHE A 526 8.75 -22.18 -34.01
CA PHE A 526 8.47 -23.49 -34.61
C PHE A 526 7.32 -23.47 -35.64
N GLY A 527 6.60 -22.36 -35.79
CA GLY A 527 5.41 -22.26 -36.62
C GLY A 527 4.17 -22.93 -36.02
N PRO A 528 2.99 -22.84 -36.70
CA PRO A 528 1.71 -23.32 -36.14
C PRO A 528 1.54 -24.84 -36.07
N ASP A 529 2.52 -25.64 -36.51
CA ASP A 529 2.48 -27.11 -36.49
C ASP A 529 3.24 -27.67 -35.27
N LEU A 530 2.67 -27.56 -34.08
CA LEU A 530 3.10 -28.33 -32.91
C LEU A 530 2.37 -29.68 -32.88
N PRO A 531 3.08 -30.85 -32.79
CA PRO A 531 2.43 -32.10 -32.48
C PRO A 531 1.82 -32.02 -31.07
N GLN A 532 0.51 -32.23 -30.98
CA GLN A 532 -0.17 -32.43 -29.72
C GLN A 532 0.39 -33.70 -29.05
N GLY A 533 1.24 -33.55 -28.04
CA GLY A 533 1.75 -34.60 -27.21
C GLY A 533 1.09 -34.58 -25.84
#